data_10866d13cf53ec1ad99dd05db4e4f3c4
#
_entry.id   10866d13cf53ec1ad99dd05db4e4f3c4
#
_cell.length_a   1.000
_cell.length_b   1.000
_cell.length_c   1.000
_cell.angle_alpha   90.00
_cell.angle_beta   90.00
_cell.angle_gamma   90.00
#
_symmetry.space_group_name_H-M   'P 1'
#
loop_
_entity.id
_entity.type
_entity.pdbx_description
1 polymer ?
#
loop_
_entity_poly.entity_id
_entity_poly.type
_entity_poly.pdbx_seq_one_letter_code
_entity_poly.pdbx_strand_id
1 'polypeptide(L)'
;MLTLAIADKALSFTHVLFDSWYATKDMMLFVESIGKFYYCPLKSNRQVDDSAGVLSYRRVDELRWDAVEQERGKTIKIRGFPRDHKVKLFRVVVSTNRTDWIVTNDLAQDCMQGTQQACALRWKIEQFHRELKQVTGVEKCQCRKARIQRNHIACAVLVWVRLTAIARKAGTTIYAIKQGLLSDYLRRELRSPSVSMACA
;
A
#
# COMPACT_ATOMS: atom_id res chain seq x y z
N MET A 1 -13.67 7.77 0.05
CA MET A 1 -13.06 6.78 -0.87
C MET A 1 -13.54 5.36 -0.62
N LEU A 2 -13.33 4.76 0.57
CA LEU A 2 -13.79 3.38 0.85
C LEU A 2 -15.31 3.22 0.69
N THR A 3 -16.10 4.17 1.17
CA THR A 3 -17.57 4.19 1.01
C THR A 3 -17.97 4.16 -0.47
N LEU A 4 -17.32 4.98 -1.30
CA LEU A 4 -17.57 5.00 -2.75
C LEU A 4 -17.13 3.71 -3.43
N ALA A 5 -16.03 3.10 -2.97
CA ALA A 5 -15.56 1.82 -3.50
C ALA A 5 -16.58 0.69 -3.27
N ILE A 6 -17.26 0.71 -2.14
CA ILE A 6 -18.28 -0.28 -1.77
C ILE A 6 -19.60 0.03 -2.47
N ALA A 7 -20.13 1.26 -2.30
CA ALA A 7 -21.46 1.63 -2.76
C ALA A 7 -21.52 1.81 -4.28
N ASP A 8 -20.58 2.55 -4.87
CA ASP A 8 -20.67 2.96 -6.27
C ASP A 8 -19.92 2.02 -7.21
N LYS A 9 -18.87 1.34 -6.72
CA LYS A 9 -18.01 0.47 -7.54
C LYS A 9 -18.23 -1.01 -7.28
N ALA A 10 -19.03 -1.37 -6.28
CA ALA A 10 -19.32 -2.75 -5.89
C ALA A 10 -18.06 -3.63 -5.80
N LEU A 11 -16.94 -3.07 -5.33
CA LEU A 11 -15.68 -3.79 -5.22
C LEU A 11 -15.79 -4.82 -4.09
N SER A 12 -15.58 -6.08 -4.44
CA SER A 12 -15.51 -7.16 -3.47
C SER A 12 -14.11 -7.20 -2.86
N PHE A 13 -14.02 -6.90 -1.56
CA PHE A 13 -12.80 -7.04 -0.77
C PHE A 13 -13.14 -7.42 0.67
N THR A 14 -12.22 -8.11 1.31
CA THR A 14 -12.32 -8.52 2.72
C THR A 14 -11.40 -7.72 3.62
N HIS A 15 -10.26 -7.30 3.10
CA HIS A 15 -9.20 -6.65 3.85
C HIS A 15 -8.86 -5.27 3.28
N VAL A 16 -8.55 -4.34 4.17
CA VAL A 16 -8.05 -3.00 3.86
C VAL A 16 -6.63 -2.88 4.41
N LEU A 17 -5.68 -2.54 3.53
CA LEU A 17 -4.30 -2.31 3.91
C LEU A 17 -4.00 -0.82 3.85
N PHE A 18 -3.45 -0.26 4.91
CA PHE A 18 -3.09 1.15 4.94
C PHE A 18 -1.79 1.38 5.74
N ASP A 19 -1.19 2.54 5.55
CA ASP A 19 0.05 2.92 6.19
C ASP A 19 -0.18 3.42 7.63
N SER A 20 0.89 3.47 8.42
CA SER A 20 0.90 4.01 9.79
C SER A 20 0.36 5.44 9.89
N TRP A 21 0.43 6.21 8.81
CA TRP A 21 -0.15 7.55 8.72
C TRP A 21 -1.68 7.54 8.85
N TYR A 22 -2.33 6.49 8.32
CA TYR A 22 -3.78 6.30 8.38
C TYR A 22 -4.22 5.40 9.53
N ALA A 23 -3.30 4.89 10.38
CA ALA A 23 -3.60 4.04 11.53
C ALA A 23 -4.19 4.87 12.70
N THR A 24 -5.27 5.59 12.41
CA THR A 24 -6.04 6.38 13.38
C THR A 24 -7.20 5.56 13.93
N LYS A 25 -7.65 5.92 15.14
CA LYS A 25 -8.83 5.32 15.77
C LYS A 25 -10.03 5.34 14.82
N ASP A 26 -10.33 6.51 14.24
CA ASP A 26 -11.53 6.70 13.41
C ASP A 26 -11.48 5.83 12.14
N MET A 27 -10.32 5.72 11.49
CA MET A 27 -10.16 4.88 10.30
C MET A 27 -10.31 3.40 10.65
N MET A 28 -9.67 2.94 11.74
CA MET A 28 -9.72 1.54 12.16
C MET A 28 -11.16 1.15 12.52
N LEU A 29 -11.84 1.93 13.36
CA LEU A 29 -13.25 1.69 13.73
C LEU A 29 -14.21 1.83 12.53
N PHE A 30 -13.92 2.71 11.58
CA PHE A 30 -14.69 2.82 10.35
C PHE A 30 -14.57 1.55 9.51
N VAL A 31 -13.38 0.97 9.33
CA VAL A 31 -13.20 -0.29 8.59
C VAL A 31 -13.98 -1.43 9.27
N GLU A 32 -13.97 -1.47 10.60
CA GLU A 32 -14.75 -2.45 11.37
C GLU A 32 -16.27 -2.26 11.20
N SER A 33 -16.75 -1.00 11.20
CA SER A 33 -18.17 -0.69 11.05
C SER A 33 -18.75 -1.12 9.70
N ILE A 34 -17.92 -1.24 8.67
CA ILE A 34 -18.30 -1.76 7.35
C ILE A 34 -18.07 -3.28 7.21
N GLY A 35 -17.81 -3.99 8.32
CA GLY A 35 -17.61 -5.44 8.35
C GLY A 35 -16.36 -5.92 7.61
N LYS A 36 -15.28 -5.13 7.62
CA LYS A 36 -14.03 -5.48 6.95
C LYS A 36 -12.88 -5.64 7.94
N PHE A 37 -11.89 -6.43 7.55
CA PHE A 37 -10.64 -6.56 8.26
C PHE A 37 -9.62 -5.52 7.77
N TYR A 38 -8.65 -5.22 8.61
CA TYR A 38 -7.53 -4.36 8.21
C TYR A 38 -6.18 -4.93 8.68
N TYR A 39 -5.13 -4.53 7.98
CA TYR A 39 -3.75 -4.61 8.46
C TYR A 39 -3.11 -3.23 8.32
N CYS A 40 -2.55 -2.73 9.42
CA CYS A 40 -1.81 -1.48 9.40
C CYS A 40 -0.67 -1.48 10.41
N PRO A 41 0.46 -0.82 10.09
CA PRO A 41 1.55 -0.66 11.05
C PRO A 41 1.20 0.43 12.06
N LEU A 42 1.47 0.16 13.34
CA LEU A 42 1.48 1.18 14.40
C LEU A 42 2.84 1.88 14.46
N LYS A 43 2.84 3.13 14.88
CA LYS A 43 4.08 3.82 15.25
C LYS A 43 4.64 3.21 16.55
N SER A 44 5.96 3.13 16.68
CA SER A 44 6.65 2.52 17.84
C SER A 44 6.26 3.12 19.19
N ASN A 45 5.90 4.40 19.21
CA ASN A 45 5.48 5.12 20.42
C ASN A 45 3.99 4.97 20.78
N ARG A 46 3.22 4.15 20.05
CA ARG A 46 1.79 3.95 20.33
C ARG A 46 1.62 3.26 21.69
N GLN A 47 0.72 3.80 22.50
CA GLN A 47 0.42 3.27 23.84
C GLN A 47 -0.58 2.11 23.73
N VAL A 48 -0.19 0.96 24.27
CA VAL A 48 -0.97 -0.28 24.23
C VAL A 48 -0.94 -1.01 25.57
N ASP A 49 -1.93 -1.87 25.79
CA ASP A 49 -2.03 -2.76 26.96
C ASP A 49 -2.21 -4.21 26.46
N ASP A 50 -1.28 -5.09 26.84
CA ASP A 50 -1.29 -6.53 26.58
C ASP A 50 -1.62 -7.37 27.82
N SER A 51 -1.99 -6.71 28.94
CA SER A 51 -2.22 -7.32 30.26
C SER A 51 -3.69 -7.43 30.63
N ALA A 52 -4.61 -7.15 29.70
CA ALA A 52 -6.05 -7.10 29.92
C ALA A 52 -6.48 -6.07 31.02
N GLY A 53 -5.72 -5.02 31.20
CA GLY A 53 -6.01 -3.94 32.15
C GLY A 53 -5.35 -4.10 33.53
N VAL A 54 -4.48 -5.08 33.70
CA VAL A 54 -3.73 -5.30 34.96
C VAL A 54 -2.57 -4.31 35.07
N LEU A 55 -1.90 -4.00 33.98
CA LEU A 55 -0.78 -3.06 33.93
C LEU A 55 -1.21 -1.76 33.24
N SER A 56 -0.44 -0.70 33.49
CA SER A 56 -0.60 0.57 32.76
C SER A 56 -0.22 0.43 31.30
N TYR A 57 -0.81 1.28 30.43
CA TYR A 57 -0.42 1.38 29.04
C TYR A 57 1.07 1.68 28.89
N ARG A 58 1.73 0.98 27.97
CA ARG A 58 3.14 1.17 27.63
C ARG A 58 3.32 1.26 26.12
N ARG A 59 4.49 1.70 25.68
CA ARG A 59 4.79 1.81 24.26
C ARG A 59 4.84 0.43 23.62
N VAL A 60 4.41 0.34 22.36
CA VAL A 60 4.38 -0.94 21.62
C VAL A 60 5.77 -1.55 21.44
N ASP A 61 6.82 -0.72 21.32
CA ASP A 61 8.22 -1.16 21.21
C ASP A 61 8.83 -1.66 22.52
N GLU A 62 8.18 -1.40 23.67
CA GLU A 62 8.59 -1.87 25.01
C GLU A 62 7.93 -3.20 25.40
N LEU A 63 7.05 -3.74 24.58
CA LEU A 63 6.38 -5.01 24.85
C LEU A 63 7.37 -6.17 24.87
N ARG A 64 7.23 -7.05 25.86
CA ARG A 64 7.98 -8.30 25.94
C ARG A 64 7.25 -9.35 25.09
N TRP A 65 7.99 -10.21 24.43
CA TRP A 65 7.48 -11.22 23.51
C TRP A 65 8.10 -12.58 23.88
N ASP A 66 7.25 -13.56 24.14
CA ASP A 66 7.68 -14.96 24.20
C ASP A 66 7.68 -15.62 22.80
N ALA A 67 8.13 -16.87 22.70
CA ALA A 67 8.23 -17.58 21.44
C ALA A 67 6.86 -17.82 20.79
N VAL A 68 5.84 -18.12 21.57
CA VAL A 68 4.46 -18.36 21.10
C VAL A 68 3.83 -17.08 20.59
N GLU A 69 4.00 -16.01 21.32
CA GLU A 69 3.50 -14.68 20.94
C GLU A 69 4.17 -14.11 19.69
N GLN A 70 5.46 -14.43 19.48
CA GLN A 70 6.16 -14.05 18.25
C GLN A 70 5.56 -14.73 17.02
N GLU A 71 5.09 -15.96 17.15
CA GLU A 71 4.46 -16.69 16.05
C GLU A 71 2.99 -16.36 15.87
N ARG A 72 2.23 -16.30 16.97
CA ARG A 72 0.77 -16.17 16.95
C ARG A 72 0.27 -14.74 17.13
N GLY A 73 1.16 -13.79 17.43
CA GLY A 73 0.79 -12.43 17.77
C GLY A 73 0.18 -12.29 19.17
N LYS A 74 0.03 -11.05 19.62
CA LYS A 74 -0.56 -10.68 20.91
C LYS A 74 -1.93 -10.05 20.73
N THR A 75 -2.87 -10.35 21.62
CA THR A 75 -4.11 -9.57 21.75
C THR A 75 -3.83 -8.37 22.64
N ILE A 76 -4.08 -7.17 22.12
CA ILE A 76 -3.82 -5.91 22.81
C ILE A 76 -5.04 -4.99 22.81
N LYS A 77 -5.04 -4.01 23.73
CA LYS A 77 -5.90 -2.82 23.68
C LYS A 77 -5.04 -1.61 23.33
N ILE A 78 -5.57 -0.74 22.48
CA ILE A 78 -4.89 0.52 22.11
C ILE A 78 -5.49 1.66 22.94
N ARG A 79 -4.65 2.51 23.53
CA ARG A 79 -5.09 3.67 24.32
C ARG A 79 -5.98 4.59 23.49
N GLY A 80 -7.11 5.00 24.08
CA GLY A 80 -8.08 5.90 23.44
C GLY A 80 -9.13 5.20 22.57
N PHE A 81 -9.08 3.87 22.41
CA PHE A 81 -10.14 3.08 21.80
C PHE A 81 -11.26 2.73 22.80
N PRO A 82 -12.43 2.22 22.34
CA PRO A 82 -13.47 1.76 23.24
C PRO A 82 -12.94 0.75 24.26
N ARG A 83 -13.54 0.71 25.49
CA ARG A 83 -13.02 -0.06 26.61
C ARG A 83 -12.76 -1.54 26.32
N ASP A 84 -13.64 -2.16 25.53
CA ASP A 84 -13.56 -3.60 25.23
C ASP A 84 -12.99 -3.90 23.82
N HIS A 85 -12.54 -2.85 23.15
CA HIS A 85 -11.94 -3.00 21.80
C HIS A 85 -10.57 -3.67 21.90
N LYS A 86 -10.44 -4.81 21.22
CA LYS A 86 -9.20 -5.60 21.15
C LYS A 86 -8.77 -5.76 19.71
N VAL A 87 -7.48 -5.81 19.51
CA VAL A 87 -6.85 -6.07 18.21
C VAL A 87 -5.71 -7.06 18.37
N LYS A 88 -5.36 -7.75 17.30
CA LYS A 88 -4.20 -8.63 17.26
C LYS A 88 -2.99 -7.84 16.78
N LEU A 89 -1.88 -7.94 17.50
CA LEU A 89 -0.62 -7.28 17.19
C LEU A 89 0.43 -8.32 16.81
N PHE A 90 1.18 -8.05 15.73
CA PHE A 90 2.31 -8.85 15.28
C PHE A 90 3.58 -8.00 15.23
N ARG A 91 4.70 -8.58 15.65
CA ARG A 91 6.02 -7.98 15.57
C ARG A 91 6.73 -8.51 14.34
N VAL A 92 6.79 -7.73 13.26
CA VAL A 92 7.40 -8.12 11.99
C VAL A 92 8.79 -7.50 11.87
N VAL A 93 9.83 -8.32 11.96
CA VAL A 93 11.22 -7.87 11.74
C VAL A 93 11.45 -7.79 10.23
N VAL A 94 11.63 -6.56 9.72
CA VAL A 94 11.82 -6.30 8.29
C VAL A 94 13.31 -6.27 7.94
N SER A 95 14.14 -5.74 8.83
CA SER A 95 15.60 -5.72 8.71
C SER A 95 16.24 -5.64 10.09
N THR A 96 17.58 -5.67 10.16
CA THR A 96 18.34 -5.55 11.42
C THR A 96 17.95 -4.32 12.24
N ASN A 97 17.57 -3.22 11.57
CA ASN A 97 17.27 -1.94 12.23
C ASN A 97 15.79 -1.54 12.09
N ARG A 98 14.93 -2.40 11.54
CA ARG A 98 13.53 -2.05 11.33
C ARG A 98 12.60 -3.18 11.76
N THR A 99 11.75 -2.87 12.72
CA THR A 99 10.62 -3.70 13.15
C THR A 99 9.32 -2.95 12.87
N ASP A 100 8.41 -3.58 12.15
CA ASP A 100 7.06 -3.08 11.94
C ASP A 100 6.10 -3.76 12.94
N TRP A 101 5.25 -2.94 13.59
CA TRP A 101 4.26 -3.38 14.55
C TRP A 101 2.89 -3.41 13.87
N ILE A 102 2.50 -4.57 13.34
CA ILE A 102 1.30 -4.71 12.53
C ILE A 102 0.11 -5.08 13.39
N VAL A 103 -0.98 -4.34 13.27
CA VAL A 103 -2.26 -4.68 13.93
C VAL A 103 -3.33 -5.05 12.93
N THR A 104 -4.23 -5.94 13.38
CA THR A 104 -5.44 -6.34 12.68
C THR A 104 -6.59 -6.51 13.65
N ASN A 105 -7.83 -6.24 13.22
CA ASN A 105 -9.05 -6.55 13.95
C ASN A 105 -9.49 -8.01 13.74
N ASP A 106 -8.79 -8.78 12.91
CA ASP A 106 -9.00 -10.22 12.81
C ASP A 106 -8.34 -10.92 14.01
N LEU A 107 -9.12 -11.18 15.05
CA LEU A 107 -8.65 -11.86 16.25
C LEU A 107 -8.38 -13.36 16.03
N ALA A 108 -8.89 -13.94 14.95
CA ALA A 108 -8.64 -15.33 14.57
C ALA A 108 -7.29 -15.50 13.83
N GLN A 109 -6.68 -14.40 13.38
CA GLN A 109 -5.35 -14.44 12.79
C GLN A 109 -4.32 -14.84 13.84
N ASP A 110 -3.71 -16.00 13.69
CA ASP A 110 -2.74 -16.57 14.62
C ASP A 110 -1.41 -16.96 13.94
N CYS A 111 -1.17 -16.43 12.72
CA CYS A 111 0.02 -16.75 11.93
C CYS A 111 0.78 -15.49 11.52
N MET A 112 2.02 -15.36 12.00
CA MET A 112 2.95 -14.29 11.61
C MET A 112 3.19 -14.27 10.10
N GLN A 113 3.38 -15.45 9.49
CA GLN A 113 3.65 -15.55 8.06
C GLN A 113 2.48 -15.04 7.22
N GLY A 114 1.23 -15.34 7.61
CA GLY A 114 0.03 -14.80 6.95
C GLY A 114 -0.04 -13.28 7.03
N THR A 115 0.30 -12.71 8.19
CA THR A 115 0.38 -11.26 8.40
C THR A 115 1.47 -10.62 7.53
N GLN A 116 2.64 -11.24 7.42
CA GLN A 116 3.72 -10.78 6.54
C GLN A 116 3.31 -10.80 5.07
N GLN A 117 2.64 -11.85 4.61
CA GLN A 117 2.13 -11.95 3.25
C GLN A 117 1.08 -10.87 2.96
N ALA A 118 0.15 -10.62 3.88
CA ALA A 118 -0.82 -9.54 3.74
C ALA A 118 -0.12 -8.17 3.64
N CYS A 119 0.85 -7.91 4.50
CA CYS A 119 1.62 -6.65 4.47
C CYS A 119 2.48 -6.51 3.21
N ALA A 120 3.01 -7.60 2.66
CA ALA A 120 3.77 -7.58 1.41
C ALA A 120 2.93 -7.09 0.22
N LEU A 121 1.60 -7.28 0.25
CA LEU A 121 0.70 -6.73 -0.77
C LEU A 121 0.69 -5.19 -0.78
N ARG A 122 0.94 -4.53 0.35
CA ARG A 122 1.02 -3.07 0.44
C ARG A 122 2.14 -2.51 -0.44
N TRP A 123 3.26 -3.21 -0.56
CA TRP A 123 4.38 -2.81 -1.41
C TRP A 123 4.04 -2.74 -2.90
N LYS A 124 2.99 -3.44 -3.35
CA LYS A 124 2.50 -3.34 -4.73
C LYS A 124 1.96 -1.94 -5.05
N ILE A 125 1.46 -1.21 -4.05
CA ILE A 125 1.02 0.19 -4.23
C ILE A 125 2.23 1.10 -4.45
N GLU A 126 3.31 0.89 -3.69
CA GLU A 126 4.55 1.65 -3.85
C GLU A 126 5.19 1.36 -5.21
N GLN A 127 5.20 0.10 -5.63
CA GLN A 127 5.64 -0.29 -6.97
C GLN A 127 4.79 0.36 -8.06
N PHE A 128 3.47 0.33 -7.94
CA PHE A 128 2.55 1.02 -8.86
C PHE A 128 2.86 2.51 -8.97
N HIS A 129 3.03 3.21 -7.86
CA HIS A 129 3.38 4.63 -7.88
C HIS A 129 4.73 4.90 -8.55
N ARG A 130 5.73 4.08 -8.26
CA ARG A 130 7.06 4.17 -8.88
C ARG A 130 6.98 3.96 -10.40
N GLU A 131 6.32 2.90 -10.84
CA GLU A 131 6.14 2.58 -12.24
C GLU A 131 5.35 3.67 -12.97
N LEU A 132 4.24 4.14 -12.38
CA LEU A 132 3.42 5.21 -12.94
C LEU A 132 4.26 6.48 -13.16
N LYS A 133 5.04 6.90 -12.17
CA LYS A 133 5.91 8.08 -12.28
C LYS A 133 7.00 7.91 -13.33
N GLN A 134 7.73 6.81 -13.28
CA GLN A 134 8.91 6.60 -14.13
C GLN A 134 8.56 6.25 -15.59
N VAL A 135 7.44 5.56 -15.78
CA VAL A 135 7.09 5.06 -17.12
C VAL A 135 6.20 6.02 -17.88
N THR A 136 5.22 6.66 -17.21
CA THR A 136 4.22 7.47 -17.91
C THR A 136 4.48 8.97 -17.85
N GLY A 137 5.36 9.44 -16.95
CA GLY A 137 5.60 10.87 -16.75
C GLY A 137 4.42 11.61 -16.13
N VAL A 138 3.62 10.95 -15.29
CA VAL A 138 2.44 11.54 -14.63
C VAL A 138 2.75 12.82 -13.86
N GLU A 139 3.97 12.96 -13.33
CA GLU A 139 4.42 14.16 -12.58
C GLU A 139 4.80 15.35 -13.48
N LYS A 140 4.87 15.15 -14.80
CA LYS A 140 5.30 16.19 -15.76
C LYS A 140 4.18 17.15 -16.18
N CYS A 141 2.96 16.97 -15.65
CA CYS A 141 1.84 17.86 -15.95
C CYS A 141 2.02 19.22 -15.31
N GLN A 142 2.26 20.24 -16.11
CA GLN A 142 2.41 21.64 -15.66
C GLN A 142 1.09 22.42 -15.64
N CYS A 143 -0.01 21.83 -16.05
CA CYS A 143 -1.31 22.48 -16.12
C CYS A 143 -1.90 22.69 -14.72
N ARG A 144 -2.40 23.92 -14.46
CA ARG A 144 -3.03 24.28 -13.18
C ARG A 144 -4.54 23.99 -13.14
N LYS A 145 -5.19 23.78 -14.30
CA LYS A 145 -6.63 23.50 -14.36
C LYS A 145 -6.91 22.06 -13.92
N ALA A 146 -7.74 21.89 -12.89
CA ALA A 146 -8.07 20.60 -12.29
C ALA A 146 -8.61 19.56 -13.29
N ARG A 147 -9.39 19.99 -14.30
CA ARG A 147 -9.89 19.10 -15.37
C ARG A 147 -8.74 18.52 -16.19
N ILE A 148 -7.75 19.32 -16.55
CA ILE A 148 -6.61 18.87 -17.36
C ILE A 148 -5.72 17.94 -16.54
N GLN A 149 -5.48 18.27 -15.27
CA GLN A 149 -4.72 17.38 -14.37
C GLN A 149 -5.40 16.02 -14.23
N ARG A 150 -6.71 15.97 -14.01
CA ARG A 150 -7.47 14.70 -13.94
C ARG A 150 -7.37 13.89 -15.23
N ASN A 151 -7.51 14.53 -16.39
CA ASN A 151 -7.37 13.85 -17.68
C ASN A 151 -5.95 13.32 -17.89
N HIS A 152 -4.92 14.10 -17.54
CA HIS A 152 -3.53 13.65 -17.62
C HIS A 152 -3.26 12.44 -16.74
N ILE A 153 -3.75 12.46 -15.48
CA ILE A 153 -3.63 11.31 -14.57
C ILE A 153 -4.35 10.08 -15.13
N ALA A 154 -5.57 10.26 -15.65
CA ALA A 154 -6.34 9.16 -16.24
C ALA A 154 -5.63 8.54 -17.44
N CYS A 155 -5.07 9.37 -18.33
CA CYS A 155 -4.26 8.90 -19.46
C CYS A 155 -3.00 8.15 -18.98
N ALA A 156 -2.30 8.67 -17.99
CA ALA A 156 -1.12 8.03 -17.42
C ALA A 156 -1.44 6.65 -16.84
N VAL A 157 -2.54 6.53 -16.10
CA VAL A 157 -3.00 5.24 -15.56
C VAL A 157 -3.37 4.27 -16.69
N LEU A 158 -4.07 4.74 -17.73
CA LEU A 158 -4.42 3.90 -18.88
C LEU A 158 -3.18 3.37 -19.61
N VAL A 159 -2.17 4.23 -19.81
CA VAL A 159 -0.89 3.83 -20.42
C VAL A 159 -0.19 2.77 -19.55
N TRP A 160 -0.14 3.00 -18.23
CA TRP A 160 0.45 2.04 -17.30
C TRP A 160 -0.25 0.67 -17.36
N VAL A 161 -1.59 0.64 -17.36
CA VAL A 161 -2.39 -0.61 -17.46
C VAL A 161 -2.04 -1.36 -18.76
N ARG A 162 -2.00 -0.66 -19.89
CA ARG A 162 -1.67 -1.27 -21.20
C ARG A 162 -0.24 -1.83 -21.24
N LEU A 163 0.74 -1.05 -20.78
CA LEU A 163 2.14 -1.48 -20.75
C LEU A 163 2.34 -2.67 -19.80
N THR A 164 1.67 -2.66 -18.65
CA THR A 164 1.71 -3.78 -17.70
C THR A 164 1.10 -5.05 -18.31
N ALA A 165 0.00 -4.94 -19.03
CA ALA A 165 -0.61 -6.08 -19.71
C ALA A 165 0.31 -6.67 -20.80
N ILE A 166 0.98 -5.83 -21.58
CA ILE A 166 1.97 -6.25 -22.59
C ILE A 166 3.17 -6.91 -21.91
N ALA A 167 3.71 -6.30 -20.86
CA ALA A 167 4.86 -6.82 -20.12
C ALA A 167 4.58 -8.21 -19.53
N ARG A 168 3.40 -8.41 -18.94
CA ARG A 168 2.95 -9.72 -18.44
C ARG A 168 2.86 -10.76 -19.54
N LYS A 169 2.28 -10.42 -20.70
CA LYS A 169 2.20 -11.31 -21.86
C LYS A 169 3.58 -11.71 -22.39
N ALA A 170 4.51 -10.76 -22.40
CA ALA A 170 5.86 -10.96 -22.92
C ALA A 170 6.84 -11.56 -21.89
N GLY A 171 6.40 -11.83 -20.64
CA GLY A 171 7.27 -12.33 -19.57
C GLY A 171 8.42 -11.38 -19.21
N THR A 172 8.19 -10.06 -19.36
CA THR A 172 9.23 -9.03 -19.15
C THR A 172 8.75 -7.90 -18.24
N THR A 173 9.57 -6.89 -18.02
CA THR A 173 9.24 -5.74 -17.19
C THR A 173 8.61 -4.61 -18.00
N ILE A 174 7.78 -3.78 -17.33
CA ILE A 174 7.20 -2.57 -17.94
C ILE A 174 8.28 -1.59 -18.44
N TYR A 175 9.44 -1.58 -17.77
CA TYR A 175 10.58 -0.74 -18.16
C TYR A 175 11.23 -1.19 -19.47
N ALA A 176 11.39 -2.50 -19.65
CA ALA A 176 11.92 -3.07 -20.89
C ALA A 176 10.97 -2.81 -22.07
N ILE A 177 9.64 -2.93 -21.86
CA ILE A 177 8.65 -2.58 -22.88
C ILE A 177 8.77 -1.10 -23.27
N LYS A 178 8.81 -0.19 -22.30
CA LYS A 178 8.99 1.26 -22.57
C LYS A 178 10.26 1.53 -23.36
N GLN A 179 11.38 0.94 -22.95
CA GLN A 179 12.68 1.12 -23.62
C GLN A 179 12.66 0.58 -25.05
N GLY A 180 12.03 -0.57 -25.27
CA GLY A 180 11.85 -1.14 -26.61
C GLY A 180 11.06 -0.21 -27.54
N LEU A 181 9.90 0.26 -27.07
CA LEU A 181 9.06 1.21 -27.81
C LEU A 181 9.79 2.50 -28.16
N LEU A 182 10.57 3.06 -27.22
CA LEU A 182 11.36 4.25 -27.46
C LEU A 182 12.47 3.99 -28.48
N SER A 183 13.18 2.87 -28.37
CA SER A 183 14.24 2.49 -29.30
C SER A 183 13.71 2.29 -30.72
N ASP A 184 12.57 1.64 -30.86
CA ASP A 184 11.94 1.42 -32.18
C ASP A 184 11.42 2.73 -32.77
N TYR A 185 10.87 3.62 -31.97
CA TYR A 185 10.49 4.96 -32.40
C TYR A 185 11.70 5.75 -32.92
N LEU A 186 12.78 5.82 -32.14
CA LEU A 186 14.00 6.54 -32.51
C LEU A 186 14.62 5.97 -33.79
N ARG A 187 14.71 4.63 -33.92
CA ARG A 187 15.22 4.00 -35.16
C ARG A 187 14.38 4.36 -36.37
N ARG A 188 13.05 4.41 -36.24
CA ARG A 188 12.16 4.82 -37.29
C ARG A 188 12.37 6.28 -37.68
N GLU A 189 12.41 7.18 -36.71
CA GLU A 189 12.62 8.62 -36.93
C GLU A 189 13.98 8.90 -37.55
N LEU A 190 15.03 8.15 -37.21
CA LEU A 190 16.36 8.27 -37.84
C LEU A 190 16.36 7.79 -39.32
N ARG A 191 15.53 6.79 -39.63
CA ARG A 191 15.42 6.30 -41.03
C ARG A 191 14.53 7.18 -41.92
N SER A 192 13.47 7.71 -41.34
CA SER A 192 12.47 8.52 -42.04
C SER A 192 11.92 9.58 -41.09
N PRO A 193 12.60 10.73 -40.93
CA PRO A 193 12.22 11.77 -40.00
C PRO A 193 10.82 12.30 -40.30
N SER A 194 9.94 12.35 -39.27
CA SER A 194 8.62 12.95 -39.39
C SER A 194 8.68 14.49 -39.41
N VAL A 195 9.80 15.07 -38.96
CA VAL A 195 10.09 16.51 -38.95
C VAL A 195 11.34 16.73 -39.79
N SER A 196 11.27 17.50 -40.87
CA SER A 196 12.45 17.92 -41.64
C SER A 196 13.27 18.88 -40.79
N MET A 197 14.49 18.47 -40.43
CA MET A 197 15.46 19.40 -39.86
C MET A 197 15.98 20.27 -41.03
N ALA A 198 15.59 21.55 -41.04
CA ALA A 198 16.28 22.51 -41.86
C ALA A 198 17.70 22.63 -41.33
N CYS A 199 18.68 22.14 -42.06
CA CYS A 199 20.08 22.44 -41.77
C CYS A 199 20.27 23.96 -41.91
N ALA A 200 20.60 24.68 -40.80
CA ALA A 200 21.02 26.06 -40.85
C ALA A 200 22.42 26.16 -41.39
#